data_27c633dfa29dde700be7b1c055457b98
#
_entry.id   27c633dfa29dde700be7b1c055457b98
#
_cell.length_a   1.000
_cell.length_b   1.000
_cell.length_c   1.000
_cell.angle_alpha   90.00
_cell.angle_beta   90.00
_cell.angle_gamma   90.00
#
_symmetry.space_group_name_H-M   'P 1'
#
loop_
_entity.id
_entity.type
_entity.pdbx_description
1 polymer ?
#
loop_
_entity_poly.entity_id
_entity_poly.type
_entity_poly.pdbx_seq_one_letter_code
_entity_poly.pdbx_strand_id
1 'polypeptide(L)'
;MLQKKKILIRIGSLRHGGAEKVLATFLKNLPKDKYEIDLLLNLYSGKYLSEIPKWINIVYLNKGEMITTNRIQDIPKKAARVFYQKSLKKFPNLLYKRKLKSKKYDIEFAAIHGMRDEILNSPLKSSKKIVWIHNDLSEVKGYSETEIKKFFGFDKIMVISEKIEKLFHDLAENEIQKKKIVKIYNPLDTEEILIKAKKEVLNYQFDENIPTFVSVGTVFPQKGFDRLLKVHKKILDEGFKHKILIVGDGYDFDNIKKLKNELKVDETATMLGFTDNPYPYFKNADFYILSSRYEGFPTVLFEAITLKKKIIATEVSGVNEMLNDGELGLIIENSEEGIYSGMKKALLQPQEFEKYAEKLQNYTMPFNLENSVHKISSIIDEL
;
A
#
# COMPACT_ATOMS: atom_id res chain seq x y z
N MET A 1 33.96 17.91 0.20
CA MET A 1 32.57 17.44 0.19
C MET A 1 32.60 15.93 0.00
N LEU A 2 31.91 15.16 0.83
CA LEU A 2 31.75 13.72 0.61
C LEU A 2 31.05 13.50 -0.72
N GLN A 3 31.52 12.54 -1.52
CA GLN A 3 30.89 12.18 -2.80
C GLN A 3 29.50 11.61 -2.54
N LYS A 4 28.46 12.20 -3.15
CA LYS A 4 27.08 11.71 -3.02
C LYS A 4 26.95 10.32 -3.60
N LYS A 5 26.24 9.42 -2.88
CA LYS A 5 25.90 8.10 -3.40
C LYS A 5 24.83 8.24 -4.50
N LYS A 6 25.07 7.64 -5.66
CA LYS A 6 24.18 7.70 -6.83
C LYS A 6 23.20 6.53 -6.83
N ILE A 7 21.91 6.83 -6.83
CA ILE A 7 20.85 5.82 -6.68
C ILE A 7 19.88 5.92 -7.85
N LEU A 8 19.62 4.79 -8.51
CA LEU A 8 18.52 4.63 -9.42
C LEU A 8 17.36 3.93 -8.71
N ILE A 9 16.24 4.61 -8.52
CA ILE A 9 15.02 4.02 -7.95
C ILE A 9 14.02 3.75 -9.06
N ARG A 10 13.45 2.54 -9.11
CA ARG A 10 12.46 2.17 -10.12
C ARG A 10 11.11 1.84 -9.51
N ILE A 11 10.05 2.41 -10.09
CA ILE A 11 8.66 2.11 -9.75
C ILE A 11 7.78 2.23 -11.00
N GLY A 12 6.59 1.62 -10.99
CA GLY A 12 5.65 1.65 -12.12
C GLY A 12 5.10 3.06 -12.41
N SER A 13 4.55 3.70 -11.40
CA SER A 13 3.97 5.07 -11.43
C SER A 13 3.87 5.58 -9.99
N LEU A 14 3.34 6.80 -9.80
CA LEU A 14 3.10 7.39 -8.47
C LEU A 14 1.61 7.72 -8.27
N ARG A 15 0.72 6.74 -8.58
CA ARG A 15 -0.73 6.99 -8.62
C ARG A 15 -1.37 7.07 -7.22
N HIS A 16 -1.97 6.00 -6.73
CA HIS A 16 -2.82 6.04 -5.52
C HIS A 16 -2.53 4.90 -4.54
N GLY A 17 -1.56 4.03 -4.81
CA GLY A 17 -1.28 2.86 -3.98
C GLY A 17 -0.56 3.20 -2.68
N GLY A 18 -0.65 2.29 -1.70
CA GLY A 18 0.08 2.42 -0.43
C GLY A 18 1.60 2.42 -0.61
N ALA A 19 2.13 1.59 -1.52
CA ALA A 19 3.57 1.53 -1.81
C ALA A 19 4.09 2.83 -2.43
N GLU A 20 3.29 3.47 -3.31
CA GLU A 20 3.62 4.76 -3.92
C GLU A 20 3.65 5.89 -2.87
N LYS A 21 2.68 5.89 -1.94
CA LYS A 21 2.65 6.83 -0.81
C LYS A 21 3.89 6.65 0.09
N VAL A 22 4.19 5.41 0.44
CA VAL A 22 5.35 5.04 1.25
C VAL A 22 6.66 5.50 0.60
N LEU A 23 6.82 5.26 -0.71
CA LEU A 23 7.99 5.74 -1.45
C LEU A 23 8.07 7.26 -1.46
N ALA A 24 6.98 7.97 -1.72
CA ALA A 24 6.96 9.43 -1.72
C ALA A 24 7.34 10.00 -0.35
N THR A 25 6.76 9.44 0.73
CA THR A 25 7.10 9.80 2.12
C THR A 25 8.57 9.54 2.42
N PHE A 26 9.11 8.40 2.03
CA PHE A 26 10.54 8.09 2.18
C PHE A 26 11.42 9.11 1.46
N LEU A 27 11.16 9.37 0.18
CA LEU A 27 11.94 10.29 -0.65
C LEU A 27 11.91 11.73 -0.13
N LYS A 28 10.78 12.17 0.43
CA LYS A 28 10.57 13.50 1.02
C LYS A 28 11.46 13.72 2.25
N ASN A 29 11.76 12.65 2.99
CA ASN A 29 12.50 12.69 4.25
C ASN A 29 13.99 12.28 4.10
N LEU A 30 14.47 12.05 2.87
CA LEU A 30 15.87 11.75 2.63
C LEU A 30 16.76 13.00 2.67
N PRO A 31 17.98 12.91 3.23
CA PRO A 31 18.95 14.00 3.25
C PRO A 31 19.55 14.23 1.83
N LYS A 32 19.22 15.39 1.25
CA LYS A 32 19.61 15.73 -0.13
C LYS A 32 21.13 15.89 -0.34
N ASP A 33 21.87 16.12 0.71
CA ASP A 33 23.33 16.28 0.72
C ASP A 33 24.09 14.97 0.60
N LYS A 34 23.47 13.84 1.00
CA LYS A 34 24.05 12.51 0.91
C LYS A 34 23.85 11.80 -0.41
N TYR A 35 22.75 12.08 -1.13
CA TYR A 35 22.31 11.28 -2.27
C TYR A 35 22.11 12.08 -3.54
N GLU A 36 22.36 11.43 -4.68
CA GLU A 36 21.95 11.86 -6.02
C GLU A 36 20.99 10.79 -6.57
N ILE A 37 19.72 11.13 -6.75
CA ILE A 37 18.67 10.16 -7.04
C ILE A 37 18.06 10.44 -8.43
N ASP A 38 18.02 9.40 -9.26
CA ASP A 38 17.17 9.32 -10.44
C ASP A 38 15.99 8.39 -10.13
N LEU A 39 14.77 8.92 -10.15
CA LEU A 39 13.53 8.16 -10.00
C LEU A 39 12.97 7.81 -11.38
N LEU A 40 13.08 6.54 -11.78
CA LEU A 40 12.61 6.05 -13.07
C LEU A 40 11.22 5.45 -12.97
N LEU A 41 10.27 6.11 -13.65
CA LEU A 41 8.88 5.69 -13.75
C LEU A 41 8.60 4.98 -15.08
N ASN A 42 7.86 3.89 -15.07
CA ASN A 42 7.34 3.31 -16.32
C ASN A 42 6.29 4.25 -16.94
N LEU A 43 5.48 4.92 -16.10
CA LEU A 43 4.48 5.88 -16.52
C LEU A 43 4.55 7.14 -15.65
N TYR A 44 4.78 8.30 -16.27
CA TYR A 44 4.71 9.61 -15.61
C TYR A 44 3.24 9.99 -15.36
N SER A 45 2.71 9.49 -14.26
CA SER A 45 1.31 9.70 -13.85
C SER A 45 1.18 9.47 -12.35
N GLY A 46 0.29 10.22 -11.72
CA GLY A 46 -0.11 10.03 -10.35
C GLY A 46 0.00 11.25 -9.46
N LYS A 47 -0.79 11.25 -8.38
CA LYS A 47 -0.90 12.39 -7.46
C LYS A 47 0.38 12.64 -6.66
N TYR A 48 1.12 11.58 -6.34
CA TYR A 48 2.35 11.70 -5.55
C TYR A 48 3.53 12.30 -6.34
N LEU A 49 3.37 12.58 -7.64
CA LEU A 49 4.39 13.30 -8.43
C LEU A 49 4.70 14.68 -7.85
N SER A 50 3.69 15.39 -7.35
CA SER A 50 3.84 16.70 -6.73
C SER A 50 4.52 16.67 -5.38
N GLU A 51 4.58 15.51 -4.73
CA GLU A 51 5.21 15.32 -3.42
C GLU A 51 6.70 14.97 -3.52
N ILE A 52 7.18 14.61 -4.71
CA ILE A 52 8.60 14.29 -4.92
C ILE A 52 9.46 15.55 -4.81
N PRO A 53 10.49 15.56 -3.96
CA PRO A 53 11.39 16.70 -3.81
C PRO A 53 12.02 17.13 -5.13
N LYS A 54 12.09 18.45 -5.39
CA LYS A 54 12.61 19.00 -6.64
C LYS A 54 14.08 18.66 -6.94
N TRP A 55 14.83 18.23 -5.92
CA TRP A 55 16.23 17.81 -6.09
C TRP A 55 16.37 16.38 -6.65
N ILE A 56 15.29 15.59 -6.66
CA ILE A 56 15.25 14.26 -7.25
C ILE A 56 14.92 14.40 -8.74
N ASN A 57 15.75 13.80 -9.59
CA ASN A 57 15.53 13.82 -11.03
C ASN A 57 14.53 12.72 -11.43
N ILE A 58 13.39 13.11 -11.99
CA ILE A 58 12.37 12.16 -12.47
C ILE A 58 12.60 11.84 -13.94
N VAL A 59 12.87 10.56 -14.21
CA VAL A 59 12.98 9.99 -15.56
C VAL A 59 11.73 9.10 -15.80
N TYR A 60 11.24 9.05 -17.03
CA TYR A 60 10.08 8.22 -17.35
C TYR A 60 10.16 7.56 -18.72
N LEU A 61 9.53 6.39 -18.84
CA LEU A 61 9.44 5.67 -20.12
C LEU A 61 8.30 6.22 -20.97
N ASN A 62 7.14 6.44 -20.37
CA ASN A 62 5.95 6.94 -21.04
C ASN A 62 5.33 8.10 -20.24
N LYS A 63 4.63 9.00 -20.93
CA LYS A 63 3.87 10.11 -20.35
C LYS A 63 2.38 9.93 -20.67
N GLY A 64 1.53 10.41 -19.75
CA GLY A 64 0.07 10.41 -19.88
C GLY A 64 -0.61 9.36 -19.04
N GLU A 65 -1.93 9.31 -19.10
CA GLU A 65 -2.77 8.42 -18.27
C GLU A 65 -2.66 6.95 -18.68
N MET A 66 -2.94 6.07 -17.72
CA MET A 66 -3.07 4.65 -18.01
C MET A 66 -4.32 4.43 -18.86
N ILE A 67 -4.17 3.74 -19.99
CA ILE A 67 -5.29 3.37 -20.83
C ILE A 67 -5.96 2.15 -20.21
N THR A 68 -7.05 2.38 -19.48
CA THR A 68 -7.84 1.33 -18.80
C THR A 68 -8.96 0.78 -19.70
N THR A 69 -9.39 1.56 -20.70
CA THR A 69 -10.47 1.18 -21.62
C THR A 69 -10.02 0.18 -22.68
N ASN A 70 -10.95 -0.68 -23.12
CA ASN A 70 -10.76 -1.60 -24.25
C ASN A 70 -11.39 -1.04 -25.55
N ARG A 71 -11.53 0.29 -25.67
CA ARG A 71 -12.05 0.91 -26.88
C ARG A 71 -11.10 0.63 -28.05
N ILE A 72 -11.64 0.34 -29.22
CA ILE A 72 -10.88 -0.02 -30.44
C ILE A 72 -9.82 1.03 -30.77
N GLN A 73 -10.12 2.32 -30.61
CA GLN A 73 -9.21 3.43 -30.84
C GLN A 73 -8.01 3.51 -29.85
N ASP A 74 -8.08 2.84 -28.70
CA ASP A 74 -7.02 2.81 -27.70
C ASP A 74 -6.07 1.62 -27.88
N ILE A 75 -6.49 0.60 -28.66
CA ILE A 75 -5.70 -0.63 -28.89
C ILE A 75 -4.32 -0.34 -29.50
N PRO A 76 -4.18 0.49 -30.55
CA PRO A 76 -2.86 0.77 -31.13
C PRO A 76 -1.89 1.47 -30.14
N LYS A 77 -2.40 2.43 -29.37
CA LYS A 77 -1.61 3.13 -28.35
C LYS A 77 -1.18 2.19 -27.22
N LYS A 78 -2.10 1.30 -26.81
CA LYS A 78 -1.84 0.27 -25.79
C LYS A 78 -0.78 -0.71 -26.27
N ALA A 79 -0.93 -1.22 -27.49
CA ALA A 79 0.02 -2.13 -28.13
C ALA A 79 1.42 -1.50 -28.29
N ALA A 80 1.50 -0.26 -28.75
CA ALA A 80 2.75 0.47 -28.89
C ALA A 80 3.47 0.66 -27.54
N ARG A 81 2.74 1.01 -26.48
CA ARG A 81 3.30 1.12 -25.11
C ARG A 81 3.83 -0.21 -24.59
N VAL A 82 3.04 -1.28 -24.74
CA VAL A 82 3.44 -2.63 -24.32
C VAL A 82 4.68 -3.10 -25.11
N PHE A 83 4.67 -2.90 -26.42
CA PHE A 83 5.82 -3.23 -27.27
C PHE A 83 7.07 -2.46 -26.85
N TYR A 84 6.96 -1.15 -26.63
CA TYR A 84 8.07 -0.34 -26.17
C TYR A 84 8.62 -0.80 -24.82
N GLN A 85 7.74 -1.08 -23.85
CA GLN A 85 8.14 -1.59 -22.53
C GLN A 85 8.82 -2.97 -22.63
N LYS A 86 8.26 -3.89 -23.43
CA LYS A 86 8.85 -5.20 -23.68
C LYS A 86 10.22 -5.10 -24.36
N SER A 87 10.37 -4.17 -25.32
CA SER A 87 11.64 -3.94 -26.01
C SER A 87 12.71 -3.41 -25.04
N LEU A 88 12.35 -2.49 -24.15
CA LEU A 88 13.28 -1.97 -23.14
C LEU A 88 13.64 -3.04 -22.08
N LYS A 89 12.70 -3.93 -21.76
CA LYS A 89 12.97 -5.07 -20.87
C LYS A 89 13.91 -6.09 -21.54
N LYS A 90 13.72 -6.33 -22.84
CA LYS A 90 14.57 -7.27 -23.60
C LYS A 90 15.97 -6.67 -23.89
N PHE A 91 16.06 -5.35 -24.05
CA PHE A 91 17.30 -4.63 -24.37
C PHE A 91 17.60 -3.55 -23.31
N PRO A 92 17.96 -3.93 -22.06
CA PRO A 92 18.17 -2.98 -20.97
C PRO A 92 19.28 -1.96 -21.26
N ASN A 93 20.31 -2.32 -22.03
CA ASN A 93 21.37 -1.41 -22.47
C ASN A 93 20.82 -0.20 -23.22
N LEU A 94 19.77 -0.39 -24.03
CA LEU A 94 19.12 0.70 -24.78
C LEU A 94 18.45 1.71 -23.84
N LEU A 95 17.79 1.21 -22.78
CA LEU A 95 17.20 2.04 -21.74
C LEU A 95 18.24 2.90 -21.04
N TYR A 96 19.32 2.26 -20.57
CA TYR A 96 20.40 2.93 -19.85
C TYR A 96 21.13 3.96 -20.74
N LYS A 97 21.37 3.64 -22.01
CA LYS A 97 21.95 4.57 -22.97
C LYS A 97 21.02 5.75 -23.28
N ARG A 98 19.76 5.48 -23.58
CA ARG A 98 18.83 6.49 -24.12
C ARG A 98 18.18 7.34 -23.03
N LYS A 99 17.72 6.74 -21.93
CA LYS A 99 16.95 7.41 -20.88
C LYS A 99 17.82 7.88 -19.72
N LEU A 100 18.82 7.09 -19.36
CA LEU A 100 19.70 7.37 -18.24
C LEU A 100 21.07 7.90 -18.68
N LYS A 101 21.25 8.18 -20.00
CA LYS A 101 22.47 8.76 -20.59
C LYS A 101 23.74 8.00 -20.19
N SER A 102 23.66 6.67 -20.09
CA SER A 102 24.76 5.80 -19.63
C SER A 102 25.32 6.13 -18.25
N LYS A 103 24.53 6.79 -17.41
CA LYS A 103 24.90 7.15 -16.04
C LYS A 103 25.19 5.88 -15.23
N LYS A 104 26.20 5.93 -14.38
CA LYS A 104 26.54 4.85 -13.43
C LYS A 104 25.86 5.14 -12.11
N TYR A 105 25.42 4.09 -11.44
CA TYR A 105 24.80 4.16 -10.13
C TYR A 105 25.52 3.20 -9.17
N ASP A 106 25.65 3.63 -7.94
CA ASP A 106 26.17 2.80 -6.84
C ASP A 106 25.10 1.78 -6.43
N ILE A 107 23.83 2.22 -6.43
CA ILE A 107 22.68 1.39 -6.05
C ILE A 107 21.57 1.47 -7.10
N GLU A 108 20.97 0.32 -7.39
CA GLU A 108 19.72 0.16 -8.13
C GLU A 108 18.66 -0.39 -7.19
N PHE A 109 17.57 0.35 -7.00
CA PHE A 109 16.53 0.07 -6.04
C PHE A 109 15.18 -0.21 -6.71
N ALA A 110 14.68 -1.44 -6.61
CA ALA A 110 13.32 -1.81 -6.97
C ALA A 110 12.37 -1.39 -5.84
N ALA A 111 11.68 -0.27 -6.00
CA ALA A 111 10.77 0.25 -4.97
C ALA A 111 9.50 -0.59 -4.77
N ILE A 112 9.25 -1.57 -5.65
CA ILE A 112 8.19 -2.59 -5.52
C ILE A 112 8.68 -3.90 -6.14
N HIS A 113 8.13 -5.01 -5.68
CA HIS A 113 8.46 -6.36 -6.17
C HIS A 113 8.31 -6.53 -7.69
N GLY A 114 7.36 -5.80 -8.31
CA GLY A 114 7.14 -5.82 -9.76
C GLY A 114 8.28 -5.25 -10.61
N MET A 115 9.30 -4.63 -10.00
CA MET A 115 10.51 -4.12 -10.69
C MET A 115 11.70 -5.08 -10.57
N ARG A 116 11.49 -6.30 -10.05
CA ARG A 116 12.54 -7.31 -9.85
C ARG A 116 13.38 -7.54 -11.11
N ASP A 117 12.72 -7.94 -12.17
CA ASP A 117 13.40 -8.38 -13.39
C ASP A 117 14.15 -7.24 -14.06
N GLU A 118 13.60 -6.02 -14.01
CA GLU A 118 14.22 -4.84 -14.57
C GLU A 118 15.52 -4.45 -13.85
N ILE A 119 15.61 -4.71 -12.55
CA ILE A 119 16.81 -4.42 -11.76
C ILE A 119 17.80 -5.57 -11.84
N LEU A 120 17.36 -6.83 -11.72
CA LEU A 120 18.28 -7.98 -11.80
C LEU A 120 18.91 -8.15 -13.17
N ASN A 121 18.19 -7.80 -14.25
CA ASN A 121 18.70 -7.83 -15.62
C ASN A 121 19.39 -6.52 -16.06
N SER A 122 19.65 -5.61 -15.12
CA SER A 122 20.37 -4.37 -15.41
C SER A 122 21.76 -4.61 -16.01
N PRO A 123 22.23 -3.76 -16.95
CA PRO A 123 23.59 -3.84 -17.48
C PRO A 123 24.65 -3.40 -16.45
N LEU A 124 24.29 -2.72 -15.37
CA LEU A 124 25.21 -2.27 -14.32
C LEU A 124 25.52 -3.43 -13.37
N LYS A 125 26.61 -4.14 -13.64
CA LYS A 125 27.00 -5.33 -12.85
C LYS A 125 27.67 -4.97 -11.52
N SER A 126 28.23 -3.78 -11.38
CA SER A 126 28.89 -3.29 -10.16
C SER A 126 27.95 -2.62 -9.18
N SER A 127 26.76 -2.21 -9.60
CA SER A 127 25.78 -1.59 -8.70
C SER A 127 25.21 -2.60 -7.72
N LYS A 128 25.04 -2.19 -6.47
CA LYS A 128 24.32 -2.95 -5.47
C LYS A 128 22.82 -2.90 -5.74
N LYS A 129 22.11 -3.96 -5.40
CA LYS A 129 20.69 -4.12 -5.76
C LYS A 129 19.83 -4.29 -4.52
N ILE A 130 18.83 -3.41 -4.38
CA ILE A 130 17.86 -3.44 -3.27
C ILE A 130 16.47 -3.67 -3.85
N VAL A 131 15.65 -4.44 -3.16
CA VAL A 131 14.21 -4.55 -3.45
C VAL A 131 13.39 -4.30 -2.19
N TRP A 132 12.24 -3.63 -2.37
CA TRP A 132 11.24 -3.42 -1.32
C TRP A 132 9.99 -4.22 -1.62
N ILE A 133 9.65 -5.14 -0.74
CA ILE A 133 8.51 -6.07 -0.87
C ILE A 133 7.36 -5.53 -0.02
N HIS A 134 6.30 -5.06 -0.69
CA HIS A 134 5.13 -4.43 -0.05
C HIS A 134 3.90 -5.35 0.05
N ASN A 135 3.98 -6.59 -0.42
CA ASN A 135 2.89 -7.56 -0.37
C ASN A 135 3.39 -8.93 0.07
N ASP A 136 2.52 -9.71 0.67
CA ASP A 136 2.75 -11.14 0.87
C ASP A 136 2.70 -11.83 -0.50
N LEU A 137 3.86 -12.19 -1.03
CA LEU A 137 3.97 -12.75 -2.37
C LEU A 137 3.39 -14.16 -2.49
N SER A 138 3.20 -14.87 -1.39
CA SER A 138 2.54 -16.19 -1.39
C SER A 138 1.07 -16.09 -1.79
N GLU A 139 0.45 -14.93 -1.54
CA GLU A 139 -0.95 -14.64 -1.86
C GLU A 139 -1.12 -13.92 -3.23
N VAL A 140 -0.01 -13.50 -3.86
CA VAL A 140 -0.06 -12.77 -5.13
C VAL A 140 -0.01 -13.71 -6.31
N LYS A 141 -1.04 -13.70 -7.15
CA LYS A 141 -1.08 -14.53 -8.37
C LYS A 141 0.15 -14.30 -9.24
N GLY A 142 0.82 -15.40 -9.60
CA GLY A 142 2.01 -15.39 -10.46
C GLY A 142 3.34 -15.47 -9.69
N TYR A 143 3.31 -15.53 -8.36
CA TYR A 143 4.50 -15.74 -7.53
C TYR A 143 4.46 -17.13 -6.90
N SER A 144 5.03 -18.14 -7.59
CA SER A 144 5.37 -19.43 -6.98
C SER A 144 6.61 -19.29 -6.10
N GLU A 145 6.89 -20.27 -5.26
CA GLU A 145 8.14 -20.30 -4.47
C GLU A 145 9.39 -20.09 -5.34
N THR A 146 9.42 -20.72 -6.51
CA THR A 146 10.51 -20.55 -7.49
C THR A 146 10.64 -19.09 -7.95
N GLU A 147 9.52 -18.38 -8.15
CA GLU A 147 9.52 -16.97 -8.50
C GLU A 147 9.97 -16.10 -7.33
N ILE A 148 9.57 -16.44 -6.10
CA ILE A 148 9.99 -15.70 -4.88
C ILE A 148 11.49 -15.91 -4.63
N LYS A 149 12.03 -17.13 -4.81
CA LYS A 149 13.47 -17.40 -4.66
C LYS A 149 14.35 -16.55 -5.58
N LYS A 150 13.85 -16.07 -6.73
CA LYS A 150 14.61 -15.15 -7.60
C LYS A 150 14.99 -13.83 -6.93
N PHE A 151 14.27 -13.42 -5.89
CA PHE A 151 14.61 -12.20 -5.13
C PHE A 151 15.94 -12.32 -4.38
N PHE A 152 16.44 -13.52 -4.11
CA PHE A 152 17.76 -13.70 -3.52
C PHE A 152 18.93 -13.28 -4.45
N GLY A 153 18.62 -12.93 -5.70
CA GLY A 153 19.56 -12.22 -6.58
C GLY A 153 19.87 -10.78 -6.18
N PHE A 154 19.08 -10.17 -5.28
CA PHE A 154 19.37 -8.86 -4.71
C PHE A 154 20.43 -8.92 -3.60
N ASP A 155 21.10 -7.80 -3.32
CA ASP A 155 22.04 -7.68 -2.19
C ASP A 155 21.26 -7.47 -0.88
N LYS A 156 20.12 -6.73 -0.92
CA LYS A 156 19.20 -6.57 0.22
C LYS A 156 17.74 -6.72 -0.23
N ILE A 157 16.96 -7.42 0.59
CA ILE A 157 15.53 -7.66 0.43
C ILE A 157 14.84 -7.02 1.63
N MET A 158 14.24 -5.85 1.42
CA MET A 158 13.49 -5.17 2.46
C MET A 158 12.05 -5.69 2.47
N VAL A 159 11.59 -6.14 3.61
CA VAL A 159 10.24 -6.67 3.85
C VAL A 159 9.53 -5.87 4.92
N ILE A 160 8.19 -5.81 4.89
CA ILE A 160 7.44 -4.84 5.70
C ILE A 160 6.64 -5.46 6.86
N SER A 161 6.69 -6.79 7.03
CA SER A 161 6.00 -7.49 8.12
C SER A 161 6.72 -8.77 8.50
N GLU A 162 6.45 -9.28 9.69
CA GLU A 162 7.01 -10.55 10.20
C GLU A 162 6.60 -11.75 9.33
N LYS A 163 5.36 -11.77 8.87
CA LYS A 163 4.88 -12.84 7.99
C LYS A 163 5.68 -12.90 6.70
N ILE A 164 5.98 -11.74 6.08
CA ILE A 164 6.80 -11.69 4.86
C ILE A 164 8.25 -12.01 5.19
N GLU A 165 8.79 -11.53 6.30
CA GLU A 165 10.13 -11.86 6.76
C GLU A 165 10.30 -13.37 6.91
N LYS A 166 9.36 -14.02 7.61
CA LYS A 166 9.33 -15.47 7.80
C LYS A 166 9.26 -16.22 6.46
N LEU A 167 8.38 -15.80 5.54
CA LEU A 167 8.29 -16.39 4.20
C LEU A 167 9.64 -16.40 3.49
N PHE A 168 10.37 -15.28 3.52
CA PHE A 168 11.69 -15.21 2.89
C PHE A 168 12.75 -16.03 3.66
N HIS A 169 12.70 -16.07 4.99
CA HIS A 169 13.59 -16.91 5.80
C HIS A 169 13.37 -18.40 5.54
N ASP A 170 12.12 -18.86 5.41
CA ASP A 170 11.76 -20.24 5.13
C ASP A 170 12.22 -20.68 3.71
N LEU A 171 12.24 -19.74 2.74
CA LEU A 171 12.68 -19.98 1.38
C LEU A 171 14.19 -19.82 1.15
N ALA A 172 14.91 -19.25 2.13
CA ALA A 172 16.35 -19.06 2.05
C ALA A 172 17.10 -20.39 2.19
N GLU A 173 18.03 -20.65 1.26
CA GLU A 173 18.76 -21.91 1.17
C GLU A 173 20.04 -21.95 2.03
N ASN A 174 20.48 -20.78 2.50
CA ASN A 174 21.69 -20.64 3.31
C ASN A 174 21.73 -19.34 4.11
N GLU A 175 22.67 -19.23 5.03
CA GLU A 175 22.82 -18.04 5.91
C GLU A 175 23.18 -16.74 5.14
N ILE A 176 23.83 -16.85 3.97
CA ILE A 176 24.13 -15.67 3.14
C ILE A 176 22.82 -15.06 2.61
N GLN A 177 21.89 -15.90 2.18
CA GLN A 177 20.57 -15.44 1.72
C GLN A 177 19.75 -14.87 2.89
N LYS A 178 19.77 -15.48 4.07
CA LYS A 178 19.08 -14.97 5.25
C LYS A 178 19.57 -13.57 5.66
N LYS A 179 20.87 -13.32 5.60
CA LYS A 179 21.46 -11.99 5.92
C LYS A 179 21.07 -10.89 4.92
N LYS A 180 20.51 -11.23 3.78
CA LYS A 180 19.97 -10.24 2.83
C LYS A 180 18.60 -9.69 3.23
N ILE A 181 17.86 -10.43 4.05
CA ILE A 181 16.49 -10.10 4.46
C ILE A 181 16.55 -9.09 5.60
N VAL A 182 15.81 -7.99 5.46
CA VAL A 182 15.73 -6.95 6.50
C VAL A 182 14.30 -6.48 6.64
N LYS A 183 13.71 -6.64 7.82
CA LYS A 183 12.39 -6.11 8.12
C LYS A 183 12.46 -4.61 8.40
N ILE A 184 11.66 -3.84 7.68
CA ILE A 184 11.52 -2.39 7.82
C ILE A 184 10.06 -2.02 7.67
N TYR A 185 9.49 -1.43 8.69
CA TYR A 185 8.12 -0.91 8.62
C TYR A 185 8.04 0.30 7.69
N ASN A 186 6.89 0.48 7.08
CA ASN A 186 6.66 1.60 6.18
C ASN A 186 6.83 2.95 6.91
N PRO A 187 7.59 3.91 6.35
CA PRO A 187 7.64 5.27 6.87
C PRO A 187 6.30 5.96 6.65
N LEU A 188 5.55 6.18 7.70
CA LEU A 188 4.25 6.84 7.68
C LEU A 188 4.25 8.03 8.63
N ASP A 189 3.70 9.15 8.16
CA ASP A 189 3.69 10.43 8.86
C ASP A 189 2.42 10.57 9.70
N THR A 190 2.55 10.31 11.00
CA THR A 190 1.45 10.42 11.97
C THR A 190 0.97 11.86 12.16
N GLU A 191 1.87 12.84 12.12
CA GLU A 191 1.51 14.26 12.29
C GLU A 191 0.69 14.74 11.11
N GLU A 192 1.09 14.39 9.88
CA GLU A 192 0.33 14.71 8.68
C GLU A 192 -1.10 14.14 8.75
N ILE A 193 -1.25 12.88 9.21
CA ILE A 193 -2.55 12.23 9.38
C ILE A 193 -3.42 13.02 10.37
N LEU A 194 -2.88 13.35 11.55
CA LEU A 194 -3.60 14.07 12.60
C LEU A 194 -4.00 15.50 12.17
N ILE A 195 -3.13 16.21 11.45
CA ILE A 195 -3.43 17.55 10.91
C ILE A 195 -4.54 17.46 9.87
N LYS A 196 -4.43 16.53 8.93
CA LYS A 196 -5.42 16.35 7.85
C LYS A 196 -6.78 15.87 8.34
N ALA A 197 -6.83 15.11 9.44
CA ALA A 197 -8.07 14.66 10.07
C ALA A 197 -8.90 15.76 10.72
N LYS A 198 -8.32 16.94 10.95
CA LYS A 198 -9.03 18.11 11.51
C LYS A 198 -9.86 18.86 10.47
N LYS A 199 -9.67 18.55 9.17
CA LYS A 199 -10.43 19.19 8.08
C LYS A 199 -11.88 18.73 8.08
N GLU A 200 -12.76 19.53 7.48
CA GLU A 200 -14.17 19.20 7.33
C GLU A 200 -14.42 17.98 6.44
N VAL A 201 -15.48 17.26 6.74
CA VAL A 201 -16.00 16.17 5.89
C VAL A 201 -16.75 16.79 4.71
N LEU A 202 -16.41 16.37 3.51
CA LEU A 202 -17.06 16.83 2.29
C LEU A 202 -17.93 15.72 1.70
N ASN A 203 -19.11 16.09 1.18
CA ASN A 203 -20.00 15.19 0.44
C ASN A 203 -20.50 13.94 1.21
N TYR A 204 -20.48 13.99 2.54
CA TYR A 204 -21.08 12.95 3.39
C TYR A 204 -21.50 13.56 4.74
N GLN A 205 -22.68 13.13 5.24
CA GLN A 205 -23.19 13.55 6.53
C GLN A 205 -23.32 12.33 7.45
N PHE A 206 -22.61 12.37 8.55
CA PHE A 206 -22.74 11.36 9.60
C PHE A 206 -24.03 11.59 10.39
N ASP A 207 -24.64 10.50 10.84
CA ASP A 207 -25.84 10.50 11.66
C ASP A 207 -25.46 9.91 13.02
N GLU A 208 -25.54 10.73 14.06
CA GLU A 208 -25.13 10.34 15.41
C GLU A 208 -25.96 9.19 16.01
N ASN A 209 -27.14 8.92 15.45
CA ASN A 209 -28.04 7.85 15.92
C ASN A 209 -27.84 6.54 15.17
N ILE A 210 -27.06 6.52 14.11
CA ILE A 210 -26.86 5.33 13.26
C ILE A 210 -25.37 5.01 13.15
N PRO A 211 -24.88 3.91 13.78
CA PRO A 211 -23.48 3.55 13.72
C PRO A 211 -22.95 3.46 12.28
N THR A 212 -21.81 4.10 12.01
CA THR A 212 -21.18 4.12 10.68
C THR A 212 -19.85 3.37 10.72
N PHE A 213 -19.72 2.37 9.85
CA PHE A 213 -18.46 1.68 9.59
C PHE A 213 -17.80 2.31 8.38
N VAL A 214 -16.56 2.78 8.52
CA VAL A 214 -15.76 3.28 7.40
C VAL A 214 -14.75 2.22 6.96
N SER A 215 -14.62 2.05 5.65
CA SER A 215 -13.56 1.24 5.05
C SER A 215 -12.88 2.05 3.95
N VAL A 216 -11.55 2.08 3.95
CA VAL A 216 -10.76 2.94 3.07
C VAL A 216 -9.75 2.12 2.28
N GLY A 217 -9.65 2.36 0.99
CA GLY A 217 -8.65 1.70 0.16
C GLY A 217 -8.96 1.76 -1.33
N THR A 218 -7.98 1.35 -2.15
CA THR A 218 -8.18 1.22 -3.59
C THR A 218 -9.22 0.13 -3.86
N VAL A 219 -10.25 0.46 -4.65
CA VAL A 219 -11.35 -0.49 -4.94
C VAL A 219 -10.86 -1.56 -5.91
N PHE A 220 -10.27 -2.60 -5.33
CA PHE A 220 -9.78 -3.82 -5.98
C PHE A 220 -10.35 -5.05 -5.26
N PRO A 221 -10.48 -6.21 -5.92
CA PRO A 221 -10.97 -7.46 -5.31
C PRO A 221 -10.21 -7.84 -4.03
N GLN A 222 -8.92 -7.48 -3.93
CA GLN A 222 -8.08 -7.64 -2.75
C GLN A 222 -8.72 -7.06 -1.49
N LYS A 223 -9.38 -5.90 -1.57
CA LYS A 223 -9.94 -5.18 -0.42
C LYS A 223 -11.25 -5.77 0.12
N GLY A 224 -11.88 -6.68 -0.64
CA GLY A 224 -13.04 -7.43 -0.18
C GLY A 224 -14.30 -6.59 0.05
N PHE A 225 -14.48 -5.47 -0.64
CA PHE A 225 -15.67 -4.63 -0.50
C PHE A 225 -16.95 -5.34 -0.96
N ASP A 226 -16.84 -6.31 -1.85
CA ASP A 226 -17.94 -7.17 -2.27
C ASP A 226 -18.49 -8.00 -1.09
N ARG A 227 -17.62 -8.64 -0.31
CA ARG A 227 -18.04 -9.41 0.87
C ARG A 227 -18.51 -8.51 2.00
N LEU A 228 -17.94 -7.31 2.15
CA LEU A 228 -18.40 -6.32 3.11
C LEU A 228 -19.84 -5.88 2.83
N LEU A 229 -20.20 -5.60 1.57
CA LEU A 229 -21.55 -5.22 1.17
C LEU A 229 -22.56 -6.37 1.36
N LYS A 230 -22.20 -7.62 1.06
CA LYS A 230 -23.06 -8.79 1.32
C LYS A 230 -23.36 -8.96 2.81
N VAL A 231 -22.34 -8.85 3.64
CA VAL A 231 -22.48 -8.91 5.09
C VAL A 231 -23.34 -7.76 5.61
N HIS A 232 -23.12 -6.55 5.11
CA HIS A 232 -23.94 -5.38 5.42
C HIS A 232 -25.42 -5.65 5.17
N LYS A 233 -25.76 -6.16 3.99
CA LYS A 233 -27.15 -6.54 3.64
C LYS A 233 -27.70 -7.57 4.62
N LYS A 234 -26.95 -8.64 4.91
CA LYS A 234 -27.39 -9.70 5.86
C LYS A 234 -27.73 -9.11 7.24
N ILE A 235 -26.89 -8.22 7.77
CA ILE A 235 -27.10 -7.60 9.09
C ILE A 235 -28.31 -6.65 9.08
N LEU A 236 -28.53 -5.91 7.98
CA LEU A 236 -29.73 -5.07 7.82
C LEU A 236 -31.00 -5.90 7.78
N ASP A 237 -30.99 -7.06 7.10
CA ASP A 237 -32.14 -7.98 7.02
C ASP A 237 -32.50 -8.58 8.40
N GLU A 238 -31.55 -8.65 9.32
CA GLU A 238 -31.77 -9.01 10.70
C GLU A 238 -32.28 -7.84 11.57
N GLY A 239 -32.49 -6.66 10.99
CA GLY A 239 -33.05 -5.48 11.66
C GLY A 239 -32.01 -4.56 12.34
N PHE A 240 -30.71 -4.82 12.23
CA PHE A 240 -29.67 -3.97 12.84
C PHE A 240 -29.35 -2.78 11.94
N LYS A 241 -29.82 -1.59 12.34
CA LYS A 241 -29.57 -0.34 11.60
C LYS A 241 -28.11 0.11 11.72
N HIS A 242 -27.45 0.28 10.60
CA HIS A 242 -26.08 0.83 10.51
C HIS A 242 -25.80 1.33 9.10
N LYS A 243 -24.73 2.09 8.94
CA LYS A 243 -24.26 2.59 7.63
C LYS A 243 -22.85 2.09 7.33
N ILE A 244 -22.56 1.95 6.03
CA ILE A 244 -21.19 1.71 5.55
C ILE A 244 -20.77 2.86 4.66
N LEU A 245 -19.56 3.36 4.89
CA LEU A 245 -18.90 4.34 4.05
C LEU A 245 -17.62 3.72 3.46
N ILE A 246 -17.60 3.52 2.14
CA ILE A 246 -16.43 3.05 1.39
C ILE A 246 -15.77 4.29 0.76
N VAL A 247 -14.52 4.54 1.14
CA VAL A 247 -13.72 5.67 0.64
C VAL A 247 -12.60 5.16 -0.23
N GLY A 248 -12.63 5.48 -1.51
CA GLY A 248 -11.62 5.07 -2.48
C GLY A 248 -12.17 4.83 -3.86
N ASP A 249 -11.28 4.64 -4.83
CA ASP A 249 -11.56 4.38 -6.22
C ASP A 249 -10.62 3.29 -6.75
N GLY A 250 -10.98 2.66 -7.86
CA GLY A 250 -10.18 1.61 -8.47
C GLY A 250 -10.88 0.97 -9.66
N TYR A 251 -10.21 0.03 -10.32
CA TYR A 251 -10.76 -0.60 -11.53
C TYR A 251 -12.01 -1.45 -11.26
N ASP A 252 -12.27 -1.83 -10.02
CA ASP A 252 -13.43 -2.64 -9.62
C ASP A 252 -14.59 -1.77 -9.07
N PHE A 253 -14.45 -0.45 -9.10
CA PHE A 253 -15.43 0.49 -8.54
C PHE A 253 -16.83 0.30 -9.11
N ASP A 254 -16.94 0.19 -10.43
CA ASP A 254 -18.22 0.03 -11.11
C ASP A 254 -18.89 -1.31 -10.78
N ASN A 255 -18.11 -2.40 -10.62
CA ASN A 255 -18.62 -3.71 -10.22
C ASN A 255 -19.17 -3.68 -8.78
N ILE A 256 -18.44 -3.05 -7.85
CA ILE A 256 -18.88 -2.90 -6.46
C ILE A 256 -20.12 -2.01 -6.36
N LYS A 257 -20.18 -0.92 -7.16
CA LYS A 257 -21.36 -0.06 -7.25
C LYS A 257 -22.58 -0.81 -7.80
N LYS A 258 -22.38 -1.66 -8.81
CA LYS A 258 -23.44 -2.51 -9.34
C LYS A 258 -23.94 -3.50 -8.29
N LEU A 259 -23.04 -4.18 -7.59
CA LEU A 259 -23.38 -5.09 -6.49
C LEU A 259 -24.17 -4.40 -5.38
N LYS A 260 -23.79 -3.17 -4.99
CA LYS A 260 -24.50 -2.35 -4.01
C LYS A 260 -25.97 -2.14 -4.41
N ASN A 261 -26.22 -1.80 -5.69
CA ASN A 261 -27.57 -1.59 -6.22
C ASN A 261 -28.36 -2.91 -6.28
N GLU A 262 -27.72 -4.02 -6.69
CA GLU A 262 -28.34 -5.36 -6.71
C GLU A 262 -28.79 -5.82 -5.31
N LEU A 263 -27.97 -5.51 -4.30
CA LEU A 263 -28.28 -5.78 -2.89
C LEU A 263 -29.31 -4.81 -2.29
N LYS A 264 -29.70 -3.75 -3.01
CA LYS A 264 -30.67 -2.72 -2.58
C LYS A 264 -30.27 -2.06 -1.25
N VAL A 265 -28.98 -1.70 -1.11
CA VAL A 265 -28.43 -1.04 0.08
C VAL A 265 -27.97 0.39 -0.20
N ASP A 266 -28.55 1.05 -1.21
CA ASP A 266 -28.14 2.39 -1.67
C ASP A 266 -28.28 3.47 -0.61
N GLU A 267 -29.29 3.37 0.26
CA GLU A 267 -29.54 4.33 1.33
C GLU A 267 -28.61 4.18 2.54
N THR A 268 -28.01 2.99 2.71
CA THR A 268 -27.20 2.64 3.90
C THR A 268 -25.73 2.39 3.58
N ALA A 269 -25.39 2.18 2.31
CA ALA A 269 -24.01 2.01 1.86
C ALA A 269 -23.63 3.12 0.88
N THR A 270 -22.66 3.95 1.25
CA THR A 270 -22.13 5.03 0.40
C THR A 270 -20.76 4.66 -0.14
N MET A 271 -20.59 4.78 -1.44
CA MET A 271 -19.28 4.73 -2.11
C MET A 271 -18.87 6.16 -2.47
N LEU A 272 -17.97 6.75 -1.70
CA LEU A 272 -17.57 8.16 -1.84
C LEU A 272 -16.74 8.41 -3.11
N GLY A 273 -16.06 7.37 -3.61
CA GLY A 273 -15.04 7.53 -4.65
C GLY A 273 -13.71 8.01 -4.08
N PHE A 274 -12.85 8.48 -4.97
CA PHE A 274 -11.54 8.98 -4.60
C PHE A 274 -11.61 10.29 -3.83
N THR A 275 -10.83 10.38 -2.76
CA THR A 275 -10.55 11.64 -2.04
C THR A 275 -9.05 11.76 -1.75
N ASP A 276 -8.53 12.99 -1.82
CA ASP A 276 -7.14 13.27 -1.43
C ASP A 276 -6.91 13.20 0.07
N ASN A 277 -7.99 13.36 0.86
CA ASN A 277 -7.94 13.36 2.30
C ASN A 277 -9.03 12.45 2.90
N PRO A 278 -8.76 11.17 3.14
CA PRO A 278 -9.72 10.25 3.75
C PRO A 278 -9.87 10.43 5.27
N TYR A 279 -8.94 11.09 5.94
CA TYR A 279 -8.84 11.10 7.41
C TYR A 279 -10.02 11.72 8.15
N PRO A 280 -10.72 12.78 7.66
CA PRO A 280 -11.93 13.26 8.30
C PRO A 280 -13.04 12.21 8.36
N TYR A 281 -13.12 11.33 7.35
CA TYR A 281 -14.11 10.25 7.32
C TYR A 281 -13.79 9.17 8.34
N PHE A 282 -12.50 8.81 8.51
CA PHE A 282 -12.09 7.94 9.61
C PHE A 282 -12.47 8.54 10.96
N LYS A 283 -12.10 9.81 11.17
CA LYS A 283 -12.29 10.47 12.46
C LYS A 283 -13.75 10.48 12.90
N ASN A 284 -14.67 10.74 11.98
CA ASN A 284 -16.10 10.90 12.29
C ASN A 284 -16.90 9.59 12.24
N ALA A 285 -16.40 8.51 11.65
CA ALA A 285 -17.04 7.22 11.71
C ALA A 285 -16.90 6.57 13.09
N ASP A 286 -17.83 5.70 13.48
CA ASP A 286 -17.77 4.98 14.75
C ASP A 286 -16.74 3.86 14.74
N PHE A 287 -16.70 3.10 13.64
CA PHE A 287 -15.82 1.95 13.48
C PHE A 287 -15.04 2.05 12.18
N TYR A 288 -13.80 1.59 12.22
CA TYR A 288 -13.03 1.26 11.03
C TYR A 288 -13.08 -0.25 10.78
N ILE A 289 -13.35 -0.65 9.53
CA ILE A 289 -13.34 -2.06 9.14
C ILE A 289 -12.37 -2.32 7.99
N LEU A 290 -11.41 -3.22 8.21
CA LEU A 290 -10.54 -3.79 7.19
C LEU A 290 -11.13 -5.12 6.73
N SER A 291 -11.64 -5.18 5.50
CA SER A 291 -12.24 -6.38 4.91
C SER A 291 -11.34 -7.08 3.88
N SER A 292 -10.04 -6.78 3.90
CA SER A 292 -9.08 -7.25 2.88
C SER A 292 -8.90 -8.77 2.89
N ARG A 293 -8.77 -9.36 1.70
CA ARG A 293 -8.45 -10.78 1.51
C ARG A 293 -6.98 -11.09 1.76
N TYR A 294 -6.10 -10.17 1.39
CA TYR A 294 -4.66 -10.25 1.64
C TYR A 294 -4.04 -8.84 1.66
N GLU A 295 -3.00 -8.67 2.45
CA GLU A 295 -2.19 -7.45 2.57
C GLU A 295 -0.71 -7.83 2.72
N GLY A 296 0.18 -6.86 2.62
CA GLY A 296 1.55 -6.98 3.10
C GLY A 296 1.67 -6.39 4.50
N PHE A 297 1.28 -5.11 4.60
CA PHE A 297 1.21 -4.33 5.83
C PHE A 297 0.22 -3.18 5.57
N PRO A 298 -1.02 -3.30 6.00
CA PRO A 298 -2.08 -2.38 5.59
C PRO A 298 -1.89 -0.97 6.14
N THR A 299 -1.40 -0.04 5.31
CA THR A 299 -1.17 1.37 5.71
C THR A 299 -2.44 2.04 6.22
N VAL A 300 -3.60 1.65 5.71
CA VAL A 300 -4.90 2.16 6.17
C VAL A 300 -5.23 1.74 7.60
N LEU A 301 -4.73 0.59 8.06
CA LEU A 301 -4.85 0.18 9.46
C LEU A 301 -3.98 1.05 10.37
N PHE A 302 -2.74 1.38 9.92
CA PHE A 302 -1.91 2.36 10.62
C PHE A 302 -2.62 3.72 10.76
N GLU A 303 -3.30 4.18 9.71
CA GLU A 303 -4.08 5.41 9.72
C GLU A 303 -5.22 5.34 10.76
N ALA A 304 -5.93 4.20 10.83
CA ALA A 304 -6.98 3.96 11.82
C ALA A 304 -6.45 3.96 13.26
N ILE A 305 -5.31 3.31 13.51
CA ILE A 305 -4.62 3.28 14.81
C ILE A 305 -4.19 4.71 15.20
N THR A 306 -3.59 5.46 14.28
CA THR A 306 -3.19 6.85 14.51
C THR A 306 -4.38 7.73 14.90
N LEU A 307 -5.54 7.50 14.30
CA LEU A 307 -6.78 8.22 14.57
C LEU A 307 -7.59 7.62 15.73
N LYS A 308 -7.03 6.65 16.46
CA LYS A 308 -7.62 6.03 17.66
C LYS A 308 -9.02 5.44 17.41
N LYS A 309 -9.21 4.82 16.24
CA LYS A 309 -10.50 4.25 15.85
C LYS A 309 -10.78 2.92 16.53
N LYS A 310 -12.06 2.59 16.74
CA LYS A 310 -12.53 1.25 17.07
C LYS A 310 -12.36 0.38 15.82
N ILE A 311 -11.47 -0.60 15.87
CA ILE A 311 -10.99 -1.35 14.71
C ILE A 311 -11.56 -2.76 14.68
N ILE A 312 -12.02 -3.16 13.49
CA ILE A 312 -12.33 -4.54 13.12
C ILE A 312 -11.47 -4.87 11.90
N ALA A 313 -10.67 -5.92 11.95
CA ALA A 313 -9.77 -6.25 10.85
C ALA A 313 -9.74 -7.75 10.57
N THR A 314 -9.91 -8.13 9.29
CA THR A 314 -9.63 -9.50 8.85
C THR A 314 -8.17 -9.86 9.10
N GLU A 315 -7.91 -11.08 9.54
CA GLU A 315 -6.56 -11.59 9.79
C GLU A 315 -5.79 -11.73 8.48
N VAL A 316 -4.97 -10.74 8.18
CA VAL A 316 -4.06 -10.70 7.03
C VAL A 316 -2.68 -10.27 7.50
N SER A 317 -1.66 -10.42 6.63
CA SER A 317 -0.28 -10.07 6.99
C SER A 317 -0.17 -8.65 7.56
N GLY A 318 0.57 -8.49 8.65
CA GLY A 318 0.80 -7.23 9.36
C GLY A 318 -0.30 -6.83 10.35
N VAL A 319 -1.49 -7.45 10.33
CA VAL A 319 -2.59 -7.07 11.24
C VAL A 319 -2.28 -7.46 12.68
N ASN A 320 -1.79 -8.67 12.94
CA ASN A 320 -1.40 -9.11 14.28
C ASN A 320 -0.32 -8.20 14.88
N GLU A 321 0.75 -7.90 14.11
CA GLU A 321 1.79 -6.97 14.54
C GLU A 321 1.24 -5.56 14.87
N MET A 322 0.33 -5.05 14.02
CA MET A 322 -0.19 -3.68 14.17
C MET A 322 -1.19 -3.55 15.30
N LEU A 323 -1.97 -4.59 15.57
CA LEU A 323 -3.00 -4.62 16.62
C LEU A 323 -2.52 -5.29 17.91
N ASN A 324 -1.20 -5.57 18.02
CA ASN A 324 -0.62 -6.24 19.18
C ASN A 324 -1.42 -7.49 19.55
N ASP A 325 -1.53 -8.43 18.60
CA ASP A 325 -2.27 -9.69 18.73
C ASP A 325 -3.72 -9.54 19.23
N GLY A 326 -4.38 -8.44 18.81
CA GLY A 326 -5.77 -8.15 19.12
C GLY A 326 -6.01 -7.30 20.37
N GLU A 327 -4.98 -6.81 21.04
CA GLU A 327 -5.13 -5.92 22.18
C GLU A 327 -5.65 -4.52 21.81
N LEU A 328 -5.39 -4.07 20.58
CA LEU A 328 -5.72 -2.72 20.08
C LEU A 328 -6.91 -2.68 19.13
N GLY A 329 -7.53 -3.84 18.85
CA GLY A 329 -8.67 -3.93 17.94
C GLY A 329 -9.10 -5.38 17.77
N LEU A 330 -10.30 -5.59 17.26
CA LEU A 330 -10.85 -6.91 17.01
C LEU A 330 -10.27 -7.51 15.72
N ILE A 331 -9.47 -8.56 15.84
CA ILE A 331 -9.02 -9.37 14.70
C ILE A 331 -10.08 -10.46 14.48
N ILE A 332 -10.52 -10.59 13.23
CA ILE A 332 -11.56 -11.54 12.82
C ILE A 332 -11.02 -12.51 11.77
N GLU A 333 -11.64 -13.68 11.68
CA GLU A 333 -11.36 -14.63 10.61
C GLU A 333 -11.48 -13.96 9.24
N ASN A 334 -10.59 -14.31 8.32
CA ASN A 334 -10.57 -13.75 6.97
C ASN A 334 -11.63 -14.40 6.06
N SER A 335 -12.90 -14.24 6.45
CA SER A 335 -14.07 -14.80 5.77
C SER A 335 -15.26 -13.83 5.81
N GLU A 336 -16.32 -14.10 5.04
CA GLU A 336 -17.59 -13.35 5.14
C GLU A 336 -18.21 -13.53 6.52
N GLU A 337 -18.11 -14.72 7.13
CA GLU A 337 -18.64 -15.00 8.46
C GLU A 337 -17.84 -14.29 9.56
N GLY A 338 -16.51 -14.18 9.41
CA GLY A 338 -15.69 -13.37 10.31
C GLY A 338 -16.09 -11.89 10.26
N ILE A 339 -16.30 -11.32 9.07
CA ILE A 339 -16.79 -9.94 8.91
C ILE A 339 -18.15 -9.76 9.56
N TYR A 340 -19.07 -10.71 9.33
CA TYR A 340 -20.40 -10.71 9.93
C TYR A 340 -20.34 -10.72 11.46
N SER A 341 -19.61 -11.65 12.04
CA SER A 341 -19.50 -11.79 13.50
C SER A 341 -18.87 -10.54 14.14
N GLY A 342 -17.83 -9.98 13.51
CA GLY A 342 -17.17 -8.77 13.99
C GLY A 342 -18.07 -7.52 13.94
N MET A 343 -18.77 -7.30 12.83
CA MET A 343 -19.71 -6.19 12.69
C MET A 343 -20.91 -6.34 13.65
N LYS A 344 -21.48 -7.53 13.75
CA LYS A 344 -22.60 -7.81 14.66
C LYS A 344 -22.20 -7.61 16.13
N LYS A 345 -20.99 -8.05 16.51
CA LYS A 345 -20.44 -7.79 17.85
C LYS A 345 -20.32 -6.29 18.13
N ALA A 346 -19.85 -5.50 17.16
CA ALA A 346 -19.72 -4.05 17.31
C ALA A 346 -21.08 -3.35 17.53
N LEU A 347 -22.13 -3.85 16.88
CA LEU A 347 -23.48 -3.29 17.02
C LEU A 347 -24.17 -3.73 18.33
N LEU A 348 -23.91 -4.93 18.79
CA LEU A 348 -24.54 -5.47 20.01
C LEU A 348 -23.78 -5.12 21.30
N GLN A 349 -22.48 -4.95 21.23
CA GLN A 349 -21.58 -4.77 22.36
C GLN A 349 -20.59 -3.62 22.12
N PRO A 350 -21.05 -2.39 21.76
CA PRO A 350 -20.17 -1.27 21.42
C PRO A 350 -19.23 -0.89 22.56
N GLN A 351 -19.62 -1.15 23.82
CA GLN A 351 -18.82 -0.91 25.03
C GLN A 351 -17.53 -1.75 25.07
N GLU A 352 -17.49 -2.91 24.41
CA GLU A 352 -16.26 -3.70 24.33
C GLU A 352 -15.21 -3.01 23.44
N PHE A 353 -15.66 -2.24 22.46
CA PHE A 353 -14.78 -1.50 21.57
C PHE A 353 -14.23 -0.20 22.18
N GLU A 354 -14.87 0.33 23.23
CA GLU A 354 -14.32 1.45 24.01
C GLU A 354 -13.00 1.06 24.66
N LYS A 355 -12.87 -0.17 25.15
CA LYS A 355 -11.62 -0.69 25.74
C LYS A 355 -10.46 -0.66 24.75
N TYR A 356 -10.71 -0.92 23.45
CA TYR A 356 -9.68 -0.78 22.41
C TYR A 356 -9.31 0.67 22.19
N ALA A 357 -10.32 1.58 22.12
CA ALA A 357 -10.10 2.99 21.94
C ALA A 357 -9.30 3.59 23.12
N GLU A 358 -9.60 3.20 24.37
CA GLU A 358 -8.84 3.61 25.57
C GLU A 358 -7.38 3.14 25.51
N LYS A 359 -7.13 1.87 25.16
CA LYS A 359 -5.76 1.35 24.98
C LYS A 359 -5.02 2.12 23.90
N LEU A 360 -5.67 2.42 22.76
CA LEU A 360 -5.11 3.18 21.68
C LEU A 360 -4.72 4.62 22.08
N GLN A 361 -5.43 5.27 23.03
CA GLN A 361 -5.06 6.61 23.52
C GLN A 361 -3.65 6.64 24.10
N ASN A 362 -3.28 5.59 24.82
CA ASN A 362 -2.00 5.48 25.50
C ASN A 362 -0.94 4.71 24.69
N TYR A 363 -1.31 4.20 23.51
CA TYR A 363 -0.41 3.41 22.69
C TYR A 363 0.51 4.29 21.84
N THR A 364 1.81 4.06 22.00
CA THR A 364 2.84 4.65 21.12
C THR A 364 3.27 3.62 20.11
N MET A 365 3.03 3.91 18.85
CA MET A 365 3.39 3.01 17.76
C MET A 365 4.91 2.85 17.64
N PRO A 366 5.44 1.61 17.59
CA PRO A 366 6.88 1.38 17.40
C PRO A 366 7.35 1.72 15.98
N PHE A 367 6.43 1.89 15.05
CA PHE A 367 6.73 2.21 13.66
C PHE A 367 6.58 3.72 13.46
N ASN A 368 7.67 4.46 13.51
CA ASN A 368 7.65 5.90 13.23
C ASN A 368 8.44 6.21 11.95
N LEU A 369 8.12 7.36 11.38
CA LEU A 369 8.71 7.85 10.15
C LEU A 369 10.25 7.93 10.24
N GLU A 370 10.75 8.54 11.30
CA GLU A 370 12.18 8.80 11.50
C GLU A 370 12.99 7.50 11.57
N ASN A 371 12.56 6.55 12.39
CA ASN A 371 13.23 5.25 12.54
C ASN A 371 13.25 4.46 11.23
N SER A 372 12.13 4.46 10.48
CA SER A 372 12.05 3.75 9.20
C SER A 372 12.96 4.39 8.14
N VAL A 373 12.93 5.72 8.02
CA VAL A 373 13.82 6.46 7.10
C VAL A 373 15.27 6.25 7.47
N HIS A 374 15.63 6.33 8.75
CA HIS A 374 16.97 6.11 9.23
C HIS A 374 17.46 4.69 8.89
N LYS A 375 16.65 3.66 9.16
CA LYS A 375 17.00 2.26 8.88
C LYS A 375 17.21 1.99 7.38
N ILE A 376 16.35 2.54 6.52
CA ILE A 376 16.51 2.44 5.06
C ILE A 376 17.79 3.16 4.61
N SER A 377 18.03 4.37 5.13
CA SER A 377 19.25 5.14 4.82
C SER A 377 20.51 4.41 5.25
N SER A 378 20.52 3.79 6.43
CA SER A 378 21.66 2.98 6.92
C SER A 378 21.95 1.81 5.98
N ILE A 379 20.94 1.09 5.52
CA ILE A 379 21.11 0.01 4.52
C ILE A 379 21.72 0.54 3.21
N ILE A 380 21.25 1.70 2.75
CA ILE A 380 21.77 2.35 1.57
C ILE A 380 23.24 2.75 1.79
N ASP A 381 23.59 3.27 2.95
CA ASP A 381 24.94 3.75 3.28
C ASP A 381 25.94 2.59 3.46
N GLU A 382 25.50 1.43 3.97
CA GLU A 382 26.30 0.21 4.16
C GLU A 382 26.70 -0.50 2.85
N LEU A 383 25.93 -0.36 1.77
CA LEU A 383 26.16 -0.99 0.47
C LEU A 383 27.10 -0.17 -0.42
#